data_3fa861420cf213d46f9c29f6216b586f
#
_entry.id   3fa861420cf213d46f9c29f6216b586f
#
_cell.length_a   1.000
_cell.length_b   1.000
_cell.length_c   1.000
_cell.angle_alpha   90.00
_cell.angle_beta   90.00
_cell.angle_gamma   90.00
#
_symmetry.space_group_name_H-M   'P 1'
#
loop_
_entity.id
_entity.type
_entity.pdbx_description
1 polymer ?
#
loop_
_entity_poly.entity_id
_entity_poly.type
_entity_poly.pdbx_seq_one_letter_code
_entity_poly.pdbx_strand_id
1 'polypeptide(L)'
;MEEAPKIKNFIEEAIEEDLEKFRALYPDKEPRVKTRFPPEPNGYLHIGHAKALTIDFSMAEKYGGTCNLRYDDTNPTKEGTEYVDAIEQDIRWLGFQWDKLVFGSSYFDQCYELAKKLIRKGVAYVDDLTKEEMKAYRGTLTEPGKNSPWRDRSVEENLDLFERMKNGEFENGAKTLRAKIDMASPNINMRDPALYRIIHIPHHQTGDKWCIYPMYDFAHPIQDAIEGVTHSLCSLEYEIHRPLYNWVVEQCEFDNRPNPRQIEFARLNLTNTVMSKRKLRMLVEEGIVSGWDDPRMPTLCAMRRRGYPAEAIRDFLSRIGVAKADSVVETALLEACVRDNLNATAYRMMAVTEPVKLIIENWPERKTEEIELENLPGNEEAGTRTVTFSKELYIEKSDFSADPPKKFFRLKPGGEVRLKGAYIVLCTGFETDEEGNVTLIRCTYDPETRSGECPRSLGTTSRCSLKPPRTTRRRKPKPRPRANTWAAPRIGTF
;
A
#
# COMPACT_ATOMS: atom_id res chain seq x y z
N MET A 1 -10.74 5.95 -33.12
CA MET A 1 -9.73 6.91 -32.66
C MET A 1 -8.59 6.06 -32.10
N GLU A 2 -7.44 6.08 -32.74
CA GLU A 2 -6.26 5.41 -32.23
C GLU A 2 -5.92 6.03 -30.88
N GLU A 3 -5.82 5.22 -29.82
CA GLU A 3 -5.31 5.66 -28.55
C GLU A 3 -3.88 6.15 -28.75
N ALA A 4 -3.59 7.36 -28.26
CA ALA A 4 -2.23 7.89 -28.28
C ALA A 4 -1.30 6.86 -27.60
N PRO A 5 -0.10 6.60 -28.14
CA PRO A 5 0.81 5.62 -27.56
C PRO A 5 1.08 5.96 -26.10
N LYS A 6 0.77 5.03 -25.19
CA LYS A 6 1.08 5.18 -23.77
C LYS A 6 2.59 5.34 -23.63
N ILE A 7 3.03 6.43 -23.04
CA ILE A 7 4.44 6.67 -22.75
C ILE A 7 4.91 5.57 -21.78
N LYS A 8 5.94 4.82 -22.20
CA LYS A 8 6.54 3.76 -21.40
C LYS A 8 7.28 4.37 -20.20
N ASN A 9 7.24 3.70 -19.06
CA ASN A 9 8.08 4.05 -17.95
C ASN A 9 9.47 3.37 -18.07
N PHE A 10 10.42 3.83 -17.28
CA PHE A 10 11.82 3.36 -17.36
C PHE A 10 12.01 1.86 -17.01
N ILE A 11 11.09 1.25 -16.24
CA ILE A 11 11.12 -0.21 -15.97
C ILE A 11 10.71 -0.94 -17.23
N GLU A 12 9.66 -0.48 -17.90
CA GLU A 12 9.20 -1.04 -19.18
C GLU A 12 10.28 -0.95 -20.26
N GLU A 13 10.95 0.20 -20.37
CA GLU A 13 12.07 0.39 -21.29
C GLU A 13 13.21 -0.62 -20.99
N ALA A 14 13.59 -0.77 -19.70
CA ALA A 14 14.62 -1.71 -19.30
C ALA A 14 14.26 -3.17 -19.57
N ILE A 15 13.00 -3.55 -19.34
CA ILE A 15 12.50 -4.90 -19.61
C ILE A 15 12.57 -5.18 -21.14
N GLU A 16 12.12 -4.27 -21.97
CA GLU A 16 12.12 -4.44 -23.42
C GLU A 16 13.55 -4.54 -23.98
N GLU A 17 14.46 -3.68 -23.51
CA GLU A 17 15.88 -3.76 -23.84
C GLU A 17 16.47 -5.13 -23.48
N ASP A 18 16.17 -5.66 -22.32
CA ASP A 18 16.70 -6.96 -21.87
C ASP A 18 16.06 -8.13 -22.60
N LEU A 19 14.77 -8.03 -22.97
CA LEU A 19 14.10 -9.03 -23.82
C LEU A 19 14.71 -9.09 -25.23
N GLU A 20 15.08 -7.96 -25.81
CA GLU A 20 15.78 -7.89 -27.11
C GLU A 20 17.16 -8.54 -27.02
N LYS A 21 17.94 -8.21 -25.98
CA LYS A 21 19.24 -8.84 -25.72
C LYS A 21 19.12 -10.35 -25.50
N PHE A 22 18.10 -10.78 -24.78
CA PHE A 22 17.86 -12.20 -24.54
C PHE A 22 17.55 -12.97 -25.83
N ARG A 23 16.68 -12.42 -26.71
CA ARG A 23 16.40 -13.04 -28.02
C ARG A 23 17.63 -13.13 -28.89
N ALA A 24 18.49 -12.12 -28.84
CA ALA A 24 19.75 -12.14 -29.60
C ALA A 24 20.76 -13.19 -29.08
N LEU A 25 20.82 -13.41 -27.77
CA LEU A 25 21.74 -14.38 -27.13
C LEU A 25 21.19 -15.81 -27.16
N TYR A 26 19.89 -15.99 -27.16
CA TYR A 26 19.22 -17.29 -27.06
C TYR A 26 18.08 -17.39 -28.08
N PRO A 27 18.37 -17.45 -29.39
CA PRO A 27 17.36 -17.40 -30.44
C PRO A 27 16.33 -18.55 -30.41
N ASP A 28 16.70 -19.66 -29.80
CA ASP A 28 15.82 -20.86 -29.66
C ASP A 28 14.95 -20.84 -28.37
N LYS A 29 15.05 -19.78 -27.57
CA LYS A 29 14.30 -19.63 -26.31
C LYS A 29 13.44 -18.39 -26.34
N GLU A 30 12.15 -18.54 -26.05
CA GLU A 30 11.29 -17.37 -25.85
C GLU A 30 11.55 -16.74 -24.47
N PRO A 31 11.91 -15.44 -24.44
CA PRO A 31 12.15 -14.77 -23.16
C PRO A 31 10.84 -14.58 -22.40
N ARG A 32 10.85 -14.91 -21.12
CA ARG A 32 9.72 -14.67 -20.21
C ARG A 32 10.16 -13.75 -19.08
N VAL A 33 9.40 -12.73 -18.82
CA VAL A 33 9.62 -11.84 -17.67
C VAL A 33 9.22 -12.60 -16.41
N LYS A 34 10.11 -12.66 -15.45
CA LYS A 34 9.83 -13.19 -14.13
C LYS A 34 10.23 -12.18 -13.07
N THR A 35 9.26 -11.80 -12.25
CA THR A 35 9.44 -10.92 -11.10
C THR A 35 9.12 -11.67 -9.81
N ARG A 36 9.28 -11.01 -8.68
CA ARG A 36 8.86 -11.54 -7.39
C ARG A 36 8.48 -10.40 -6.45
N PHE A 37 7.52 -10.63 -5.58
CA PHE A 37 7.23 -9.78 -4.43
C PHE A 37 7.75 -10.47 -3.16
N PRO A 38 8.77 -9.89 -2.45
CA PRO A 38 9.44 -10.55 -1.34
C PRO A 38 9.12 -9.89 0.01
N PRO A 39 7.90 -10.00 0.55
CA PRO A 39 7.57 -9.40 1.84
C PRO A 39 8.27 -10.16 2.98
N GLU A 40 8.76 -9.42 3.99
CA GLU A 40 9.10 -10.01 5.28
C GLU A 40 7.82 -10.38 6.04
N PRO A 41 7.67 -11.63 6.56
CA PRO A 41 6.48 -12.05 7.31
C PRO A 41 6.51 -11.55 8.76
N ASN A 42 6.65 -10.24 8.95
CA ASN A 42 6.83 -9.58 10.24
C ASN A 42 5.86 -8.41 10.49
N GLY A 43 4.77 -8.34 9.73
CA GLY A 43 3.71 -7.33 9.86
C GLY A 43 2.77 -7.30 8.66
N TYR A 44 1.67 -6.59 8.82
CA TYR A 44 0.65 -6.41 7.80
C TYR A 44 1.12 -5.50 6.67
N LEU A 45 0.61 -5.73 5.45
CA LEU A 45 0.88 -4.85 4.32
C LEU A 45 0.17 -3.50 4.51
N HIS A 46 0.82 -2.44 4.05
CA HIS A 46 0.24 -1.09 4.00
C HIS A 46 0.25 -0.56 2.56
N ILE A 47 -0.38 0.58 2.33
CA ILE A 47 -0.51 1.18 1.00
C ILE A 47 0.85 1.37 0.27
N GLY A 48 1.95 1.55 1.00
CA GLY A 48 3.30 1.59 0.42
C GLY A 48 3.72 0.27 -0.20
N HIS A 49 3.41 -0.86 0.46
CA HIS A 49 3.65 -2.19 -0.11
C HIS A 49 2.77 -2.46 -1.32
N ALA A 50 1.54 -1.92 -1.35
CA ALA A 50 0.65 -2.06 -2.49
C ALA A 50 1.27 -1.49 -3.78
N LYS A 51 2.07 -0.41 -3.70
CA LYS A 51 2.79 0.13 -4.87
C LYS A 51 3.82 -0.88 -5.40
N ALA A 52 4.69 -1.40 -4.53
CA ALA A 52 5.71 -2.38 -4.92
C ALA A 52 5.06 -3.64 -5.52
N LEU A 53 4.10 -4.22 -4.79
CA LEU A 53 3.32 -5.37 -5.23
C LEU A 53 2.66 -5.13 -6.60
N THR A 54 2.01 -3.97 -6.80
CA THR A 54 1.38 -3.66 -8.09
C THR A 54 2.42 -3.57 -9.21
N ILE A 55 3.60 -3.00 -8.97
CA ILE A 55 4.67 -2.93 -9.97
C ILE A 55 5.16 -4.34 -10.30
N ASP A 56 5.49 -5.16 -9.29
CA ASP A 56 6.01 -6.52 -9.49
C ASP A 56 5.04 -7.39 -10.30
N PHE A 57 3.78 -7.43 -9.91
CA PHE A 57 2.76 -8.24 -10.59
C PHE A 57 2.38 -7.69 -11.96
N SER A 58 2.15 -6.37 -12.07
CA SER A 58 1.71 -5.77 -13.34
C SER A 58 2.79 -5.82 -14.43
N MET A 59 4.09 -5.73 -14.06
CA MET A 59 5.16 -5.88 -15.05
C MET A 59 5.22 -7.31 -15.56
N ALA A 60 5.11 -8.32 -14.69
CA ALA A 60 5.04 -9.70 -15.13
C ALA A 60 3.83 -9.95 -16.05
N GLU A 61 2.64 -9.53 -15.63
CA GLU A 61 1.40 -9.69 -16.39
C GLU A 61 1.47 -9.01 -17.76
N LYS A 62 1.94 -7.76 -17.80
CA LYS A 62 2.05 -6.98 -19.04
C LYS A 62 2.90 -7.66 -20.12
N TYR A 63 3.96 -8.35 -19.71
CA TYR A 63 4.88 -9.04 -20.62
C TYR A 63 4.63 -10.57 -20.71
N GLY A 64 3.44 -11.03 -20.32
CA GLY A 64 3.06 -12.44 -20.39
C GLY A 64 3.93 -13.39 -19.55
N GLY A 65 4.53 -12.83 -18.50
CA GLY A 65 5.41 -13.53 -17.58
C GLY A 65 4.71 -13.96 -16.29
N THR A 66 5.51 -14.19 -15.24
CA THR A 66 5.02 -14.65 -13.93
C THR A 66 5.65 -13.86 -12.79
N CYS A 67 4.92 -13.77 -11.66
CA CYS A 67 5.41 -13.19 -10.42
C CYS A 67 5.33 -14.20 -9.28
N ASN A 68 6.44 -14.43 -8.58
CA ASN A 68 6.47 -15.26 -7.38
C ASN A 68 6.13 -14.44 -6.12
N LEU A 69 5.47 -15.08 -5.16
CA LEU A 69 5.43 -14.60 -3.78
C LEU A 69 6.51 -15.32 -2.99
N ARG A 70 7.55 -14.61 -2.57
CA ARG A 70 8.66 -15.16 -1.79
C ARG A 70 8.74 -14.46 -0.45
N TYR A 71 8.42 -15.16 0.62
CA TYR A 71 8.63 -14.62 1.96
C TYR A 71 10.12 -14.52 2.27
N ASP A 72 10.59 -13.30 2.57
CA ASP A 72 11.93 -13.10 3.10
C ASP A 72 11.94 -13.40 4.60
N ASP A 73 12.15 -14.67 4.90
CA ASP A 73 12.24 -15.24 6.24
C ASP A 73 13.68 -15.55 6.65
N THR A 74 14.66 -14.76 6.17
CA THR A 74 16.08 -14.93 6.52
C THR A 74 16.44 -14.53 7.95
N ASN A 75 15.53 -13.85 8.65
CA ASN A 75 15.75 -13.38 10.02
C ASN A 75 14.80 -14.07 11.03
N PRO A 76 15.28 -15.09 11.78
CA PRO A 76 14.43 -15.92 12.66
C PRO A 76 13.78 -15.16 13.83
N THR A 77 14.17 -13.91 14.09
CA THR A 77 13.74 -13.19 15.29
C THR A 77 12.40 -12.50 15.19
N LYS A 78 11.73 -12.46 14.03
CA LYS A 78 10.62 -11.52 13.79
C LYS A 78 9.41 -12.11 13.06
N GLU A 79 9.38 -13.39 12.78
CA GLU A 79 8.44 -14.02 11.87
C GLU A 79 7.24 -14.64 12.56
N GLY A 80 6.04 -14.53 11.93
CA GLY A 80 4.81 -15.09 12.45
C GLY A 80 3.89 -15.58 11.32
N THR A 81 3.26 -16.74 11.53
CA THR A 81 2.30 -17.34 10.59
C THR A 81 1.09 -16.46 10.33
N GLU A 82 0.66 -15.67 11.33
CA GLU A 82 -0.43 -14.70 11.19
C GLU A 82 -0.17 -13.71 10.04
N TYR A 83 1.07 -13.25 9.90
CA TYR A 83 1.43 -12.28 8.85
C TYR A 83 1.43 -12.89 7.46
N VAL A 84 1.79 -14.17 7.34
CA VAL A 84 1.74 -14.91 6.07
C VAL A 84 0.30 -14.92 5.53
N ASP A 85 -0.66 -15.35 6.35
CA ASP A 85 -2.07 -15.43 5.96
C ASP A 85 -2.64 -14.05 5.59
N ALA A 86 -2.31 -13.02 6.38
CA ALA A 86 -2.76 -11.66 6.13
C ALA A 86 -2.20 -11.10 4.81
N ILE A 87 -0.93 -11.34 4.51
CA ILE A 87 -0.27 -10.90 3.27
C ILE A 87 -0.92 -11.57 2.06
N GLU A 88 -1.12 -12.90 2.11
CA GLU A 88 -1.80 -13.62 1.03
C GLU A 88 -3.22 -13.10 0.77
N GLN A 89 -3.98 -12.87 1.85
CA GLN A 89 -5.32 -12.32 1.75
C GLN A 89 -5.33 -10.94 1.09
N ASP A 90 -4.40 -10.07 1.46
CA ASP A 90 -4.30 -8.72 0.91
C ASP A 90 -3.91 -8.73 -0.57
N ILE A 91 -2.99 -9.62 -0.99
CA ILE A 91 -2.60 -9.78 -2.40
C ILE A 91 -3.79 -10.25 -3.25
N ARG A 92 -4.52 -11.30 -2.77
CA ARG A 92 -5.72 -11.80 -3.46
C ARG A 92 -6.82 -10.74 -3.52
N TRP A 93 -7.00 -9.98 -2.44
CA TRP A 93 -7.99 -8.90 -2.41
C TRP A 93 -7.68 -7.79 -3.42
N LEU A 94 -6.40 -7.47 -3.63
CA LEU A 94 -5.98 -6.54 -4.69
C LEU A 94 -6.13 -7.11 -6.11
N GLY A 95 -6.55 -8.38 -6.26
CA GLY A 95 -6.80 -9.04 -7.55
C GLY A 95 -5.58 -9.66 -8.20
N PHE A 96 -4.48 -9.87 -7.45
CA PHE A 96 -3.27 -10.50 -7.95
C PHE A 96 -3.19 -11.97 -7.56
N GLN A 97 -2.52 -12.76 -8.43
CA GLN A 97 -2.20 -14.16 -8.20
C GLN A 97 -0.72 -14.40 -8.47
N TRP A 98 -0.06 -15.12 -7.57
CA TRP A 98 1.33 -15.50 -7.74
C TRP A 98 1.46 -16.86 -8.46
N ASP A 99 2.61 -17.05 -9.11
CA ASP A 99 2.96 -18.32 -9.77
C ASP A 99 3.38 -19.36 -8.71
N LYS A 100 4.37 -18.99 -7.89
CA LYS A 100 4.87 -19.85 -6.80
C LYS A 100 4.88 -19.08 -5.49
N LEU A 101 4.54 -19.80 -4.42
CA LEU A 101 4.76 -19.35 -3.05
C LEU A 101 5.98 -20.11 -2.52
N VAL A 102 6.99 -19.35 -2.09
CA VAL A 102 8.24 -19.91 -1.57
C VAL A 102 8.71 -19.13 -0.35
N PHE A 103 9.55 -19.74 0.45
CA PHE A 103 10.21 -19.10 1.59
C PHE A 103 11.71 -18.98 1.29
N GLY A 104 12.33 -17.87 1.70
CA GLY A 104 13.77 -17.68 1.57
C GLY A 104 14.57 -18.77 2.28
N SER A 105 14.06 -19.26 3.41
CA SER A 105 14.64 -20.38 4.16
C SER A 105 14.69 -21.70 3.38
N SER A 106 13.86 -21.89 2.36
CA SER A 106 13.92 -23.07 1.49
C SER A 106 15.23 -23.18 0.69
N TYR A 107 15.96 -22.08 0.60
CA TYR A 107 17.24 -22.00 -0.13
C TYR A 107 18.47 -21.98 0.79
N PHE A 108 18.34 -22.19 2.10
CA PHE A 108 19.47 -22.10 3.03
C PHE A 108 20.57 -23.12 2.73
N ASP A 109 20.22 -24.35 2.32
CA ASP A 109 21.21 -25.33 1.92
C ASP A 109 22.03 -24.87 0.69
N GLN A 110 21.36 -24.31 -0.33
CA GLN A 110 22.02 -23.78 -1.53
C GLN A 110 22.87 -22.54 -1.19
N CYS A 111 22.35 -21.63 -0.37
CA CYS A 111 23.11 -20.48 0.11
C CYS A 111 24.38 -20.91 0.86
N TYR A 112 24.29 -21.95 1.70
CA TYR A 112 25.43 -22.48 2.43
C TYR A 112 26.50 -23.05 1.49
N GLU A 113 26.12 -23.86 0.51
CA GLU A 113 27.09 -24.40 -0.47
C GLU A 113 27.69 -23.31 -1.36
N LEU A 114 26.94 -22.30 -1.75
CA LEU A 114 27.46 -21.15 -2.48
C LEU A 114 28.42 -20.31 -1.62
N ALA A 115 28.15 -20.15 -0.33
CA ALA A 115 29.10 -19.50 0.59
C ALA A 115 30.43 -20.29 0.67
N LYS A 116 30.39 -21.62 0.73
CA LYS A 116 31.61 -22.48 0.65
C LYS A 116 32.30 -22.32 -0.70
N LYS A 117 31.56 -22.16 -1.80
CA LYS A 117 32.13 -21.87 -3.12
C LYS A 117 32.90 -20.56 -3.10
N LEU A 118 32.33 -19.50 -2.51
CA LEU A 118 33.05 -18.20 -2.39
C LEU A 118 34.30 -18.29 -1.53
N ILE A 119 34.29 -19.08 -0.44
CA ILE A 119 35.48 -19.32 0.37
C ILE A 119 36.56 -20.04 -0.47
N ARG A 120 36.21 -21.10 -1.22
CA ARG A 120 37.12 -21.84 -2.10
C ARG A 120 37.73 -20.96 -3.18
N LYS A 121 36.98 -19.97 -3.67
CA LYS A 121 37.48 -18.94 -4.62
C LYS A 121 38.39 -17.90 -3.96
N GLY A 122 38.50 -17.90 -2.64
CA GLY A 122 39.29 -16.90 -1.90
C GLY A 122 38.65 -15.51 -1.86
N VAL A 123 37.33 -15.40 -2.18
CA VAL A 123 36.59 -14.15 -2.19
C VAL A 123 35.63 -14.00 -0.98
N ALA A 124 35.72 -14.89 0.00
CA ALA A 124 35.05 -14.79 1.30
C ALA A 124 35.96 -15.34 2.40
N TYR A 125 35.84 -14.81 3.60
CA TYR A 125 36.60 -15.19 4.78
C TYR A 125 35.77 -15.09 6.07
N VAL A 126 36.15 -15.88 7.08
CA VAL A 126 35.58 -15.81 8.42
C VAL A 126 36.31 -14.76 9.23
N ASP A 127 35.61 -13.80 9.74
CA ASP A 127 36.10 -12.69 10.55
C ASP A 127 35.73 -12.87 12.02
N ASP A 128 36.64 -12.58 12.92
CA ASP A 128 36.44 -12.67 14.38
C ASP A 128 36.21 -11.30 15.01
N LEU A 129 36.13 -10.23 14.22
CA LEU A 129 35.83 -8.90 14.72
C LEU A 129 34.39 -8.85 15.27
N THR A 130 34.24 -8.23 16.42
CA THR A 130 32.91 -7.88 16.97
C THR A 130 32.16 -6.90 16.08
N LYS A 131 30.87 -6.75 16.29
CA LYS A 131 30.05 -5.80 15.53
C LYS A 131 30.58 -4.37 15.64
N GLU A 132 31.03 -3.97 16.80
CA GLU A 132 31.60 -2.64 17.09
C GLU A 132 32.91 -2.44 16.37
N GLU A 133 33.80 -3.43 16.40
CA GLU A 133 35.07 -3.40 15.68
C GLU A 133 34.87 -3.40 14.16
N MET A 134 33.97 -4.25 13.64
CA MET A 134 33.61 -4.23 12.20
C MET A 134 33.13 -2.85 11.75
N LYS A 135 32.32 -2.17 12.60
CA LYS A 135 31.88 -0.81 12.32
C LYS A 135 33.03 0.17 12.29
N ALA A 136 33.98 0.07 13.22
CA ALA A 136 35.16 0.92 13.27
C ALA A 136 36.08 0.66 12.08
N TYR A 137 36.30 -0.62 11.72
CA TYR A 137 37.16 -0.99 10.58
C TYR A 137 36.57 -0.59 9.23
N ARG A 138 35.25 -0.56 9.11
CA ARG A 138 34.54 -0.17 7.88
C ARG A 138 34.80 1.30 7.48
N GLY A 139 35.18 2.16 8.44
CA GLY A 139 35.38 3.58 8.19
C GLY A 139 34.06 4.36 8.03
N THR A 140 34.16 5.54 7.42
CA THR A 140 33.08 6.47 7.19
C THR A 140 32.82 6.72 5.70
N LEU A 141 31.87 7.59 5.35
CA LEU A 141 31.67 7.99 3.95
C LEU A 141 32.86 8.74 3.37
N THR A 142 33.64 9.42 4.21
CA THR A 142 34.83 10.23 3.82
C THR A 142 36.15 9.56 4.10
N GLU A 143 36.17 8.50 4.92
CA GLU A 143 37.37 7.79 5.29
C GLU A 143 37.29 6.34 4.82
N PRO A 144 38.35 5.78 4.17
CA PRO A 144 38.37 4.39 3.76
C PRO A 144 38.36 3.47 4.99
N GLY A 145 37.93 2.25 4.77
CA GLY A 145 37.99 1.19 5.78
C GLY A 145 39.40 0.61 5.91
N LYS A 146 39.60 -0.23 6.93
CA LYS A 146 40.82 -0.97 7.20
C LYS A 146 40.54 -2.47 7.02
N ASN A 147 41.53 -3.19 6.48
CA ASN A 147 41.47 -4.64 6.39
C ASN A 147 41.39 -5.27 7.78
N SER A 148 40.52 -6.27 7.95
CA SER A 148 40.54 -7.10 9.14
C SER A 148 41.86 -7.89 9.26
N PRO A 149 42.38 -8.11 10.48
CA PRO A 149 43.53 -9.01 10.69
C PRO A 149 43.30 -10.44 10.19
N TRP A 150 42.01 -10.84 10.08
CA TRP A 150 41.60 -12.18 9.69
C TRP A 150 41.32 -12.35 8.20
N ARG A 151 41.46 -11.27 7.43
CA ARG A 151 41.10 -11.21 6.00
C ARG A 151 41.91 -12.15 5.13
N ASP A 152 43.14 -12.47 5.55
CA ASP A 152 44.08 -13.26 4.77
C ASP A 152 44.28 -14.68 5.33
N ARG A 153 43.32 -15.22 6.09
CA ARG A 153 43.26 -16.63 6.48
C ARG A 153 43.26 -17.53 5.26
N SER A 154 43.86 -18.74 5.38
CA SER A 154 43.84 -19.74 4.31
C SER A 154 42.41 -20.19 3.98
N VAL A 155 42.22 -20.73 2.79
CA VAL A 155 40.94 -21.28 2.34
C VAL A 155 40.48 -22.44 3.26
N GLU A 156 41.43 -23.29 3.64
CA GLU A 156 41.19 -24.46 4.50
C GLU A 156 40.73 -24.02 5.89
N GLU A 157 41.38 -23.05 6.50
CA GLU A 157 41.01 -22.51 7.80
C GLU A 157 39.60 -21.86 7.75
N ASN A 158 39.31 -21.08 6.71
CA ASN A 158 38.02 -20.46 6.53
C ASN A 158 36.89 -21.47 6.33
N LEU A 159 37.12 -22.58 5.60
CA LEU A 159 36.18 -23.67 5.44
C LEU A 159 35.89 -24.39 6.77
N ASP A 160 36.95 -24.72 7.53
CA ASP A 160 36.83 -25.35 8.85
C ASP A 160 36.00 -24.44 9.79
N LEU A 161 36.39 -23.17 9.90
CA LEU A 161 35.68 -22.22 10.76
C LEU A 161 34.22 -22.04 10.36
N PHE A 162 33.90 -21.97 9.06
CA PHE A 162 32.54 -21.82 8.60
C PHE A 162 31.67 -23.06 8.88
N GLU A 163 32.25 -24.25 8.76
CA GLU A 163 31.57 -25.50 9.15
C GLU A 163 31.31 -25.56 10.67
N ARG A 164 32.29 -25.16 11.48
CA ARG A 164 32.15 -25.06 12.94
C ARG A 164 31.12 -24.00 13.36
N MET A 165 31.03 -22.88 12.61
CA MET A 165 29.93 -21.91 12.80
C MET A 165 28.57 -22.57 12.59
N LYS A 166 28.40 -23.38 11.54
CA LYS A 166 27.15 -24.13 11.27
C LYS A 166 26.85 -25.16 12.36
N ASN A 167 27.87 -25.79 12.91
CA ASN A 167 27.74 -26.79 13.96
C ASN A 167 27.46 -26.21 15.35
N GLY A 168 27.39 -24.87 15.46
CA GLY A 168 27.01 -24.18 16.71
C GLY A 168 28.14 -24.09 17.74
N GLU A 169 29.41 -24.21 17.34
CA GLU A 169 30.55 -24.16 18.26
C GLU A 169 30.85 -22.73 18.78
N PHE A 170 30.27 -21.71 18.19
CA PHE A 170 30.57 -20.32 18.51
C PHE A 170 29.32 -19.56 18.96
N GLU A 171 29.47 -18.69 19.94
CA GLU A 171 28.42 -17.82 20.45
C GLU A 171 27.94 -16.79 19.42
N ASN A 172 26.74 -16.23 19.65
CA ASN A 172 26.18 -15.16 18.82
C ASN A 172 27.16 -14.00 18.66
N GLY A 173 27.47 -13.64 17.41
CA GLY A 173 28.37 -12.52 17.11
C GLY A 173 29.87 -12.79 17.25
N ALA A 174 30.27 -14.00 17.64
CA ALA A 174 31.71 -14.35 17.78
C ALA A 174 32.44 -14.43 16.44
N LYS A 175 31.71 -14.82 15.40
CA LYS A 175 32.24 -14.92 14.03
C LYS A 175 31.23 -14.50 12.98
N THR A 176 31.74 -13.96 11.88
CA THR A 176 30.94 -13.50 10.74
C THR A 176 31.60 -13.92 9.44
N LEU A 177 30.90 -14.55 8.50
CA LEU A 177 31.43 -14.72 7.15
C LEU A 177 31.29 -13.40 6.40
N ARG A 178 32.37 -12.92 5.81
CA ARG A 178 32.43 -11.66 5.06
C ARG A 178 32.90 -11.90 3.63
N ALA A 179 32.36 -11.11 2.70
CA ALA A 179 32.95 -11.02 1.36
C ALA A 179 34.31 -10.33 1.42
N LYS A 180 35.27 -10.73 0.54
CA LYS A 180 36.58 -10.10 0.38
C LYS A 180 36.56 -9.28 -0.91
N ILE A 181 36.21 -7.98 -0.78
CA ILE A 181 36.01 -7.08 -1.92
C ILE A 181 37.05 -5.93 -1.87
N ASP A 182 36.65 -4.75 -1.35
CA ASP A 182 37.50 -3.57 -1.29
C ASP A 182 37.15 -2.69 -0.10
N MET A 183 37.99 -2.64 0.90
CA MET A 183 37.83 -1.82 2.10
C MET A 183 37.99 -0.31 1.84
N ALA A 184 38.51 0.10 0.68
CA ALA A 184 38.64 1.48 0.25
C ALA A 184 37.48 1.95 -0.64
N SER A 185 36.54 1.07 -0.97
CA SER A 185 35.40 1.40 -1.85
C SER A 185 34.66 2.66 -1.36
N PRO A 186 34.25 3.58 -2.25
CA PRO A 186 33.41 4.70 -1.90
C PRO A 186 31.99 4.23 -1.47
N ASN A 187 31.55 3.07 -1.95
CA ASN A 187 30.33 2.43 -1.51
C ASN A 187 30.60 1.58 -0.26
N ILE A 188 30.07 2.01 0.89
CA ILE A 188 30.24 1.32 2.17
C ILE A 188 29.76 -0.15 2.11
N ASN A 189 28.74 -0.45 1.30
CA ASN A 189 28.19 -1.81 1.16
C ASN A 189 29.16 -2.76 0.42
N MET A 190 30.21 -2.23 -0.23
CA MET A 190 31.27 -3.01 -0.88
C MET A 190 32.52 -3.19 0.00
N ARG A 191 32.52 -2.64 1.24
CA ARG A 191 33.63 -2.74 2.17
C ARG A 191 33.54 -4.02 2.99
N ASP A 192 33.92 -5.14 2.38
CA ASP A 192 33.87 -6.49 2.94
C ASP A 192 32.58 -6.75 3.74
N PRO A 193 31.40 -6.74 3.08
CA PRO A 193 30.11 -6.90 3.76
C PRO A 193 29.96 -8.29 4.39
N ALA A 194 29.15 -8.35 5.44
CA ALA A 194 28.76 -9.62 6.07
C ALA A 194 27.85 -10.43 5.14
N LEU A 195 28.16 -11.71 4.97
CA LEU A 195 27.37 -12.68 4.20
C LEU A 195 26.55 -13.61 5.10
N TYR A 196 27.14 -14.05 6.25
CA TYR A 196 26.49 -14.89 7.26
C TYR A 196 26.77 -14.37 8.67
N ARG A 197 25.82 -14.58 9.56
CA ARG A 197 25.92 -14.30 11.00
C ARG A 197 25.45 -15.50 11.83
N ILE A 198 25.93 -15.60 13.08
CA ILE A 198 25.50 -16.62 14.04
C ILE A 198 24.32 -16.07 14.86
N ILE A 199 23.21 -16.83 14.90
CA ILE A 199 22.05 -16.56 15.76
C ILE A 199 21.49 -17.88 16.25
N HIS A 200 21.60 -18.17 17.55
CA HIS A 200 21.02 -19.36 18.17
C HIS A 200 19.55 -19.16 18.54
N ILE A 201 18.70 -19.10 17.51
CA ILE A 201 17.22 -19.01 17.67
C ILE A 201 16.61 -19.99 16.68
N PRO A 202 15.63 -20.83 17.11
CA PRO A 202 14.86 -21.71 16.21
C PRO A 202 14.18 -20.89 15.11
N HIS A 203 14.25 -21.39 13.89
CA HIS A 203 13.59 -20.76 12.74
C HIS A 203 12.19 -21.33 12.51
N HIS A 204 11.20 -20.49 12.19
CA HIS A 204 9.80 -20.90 12.07
C HIS A 204 9.55 -22.02 11.02
N GLN A 205 10.37 -22.10 9.96
CA GLN A 205 10.26 -23.15 8.93
C GLN A 205 11.27 -24.30 9.13
N THR A 206 12.49 -23.98 9.54
CA THR A 206 13.58 -24.98 9.58
C THR A 206 13.92 -25.48 10.97
N GLY A 207 13.25 -24.95 12.03
CA GLY A 207 13.49 -25.34 13.42
C GLY A 207 14.96 -25.08 13.82
N ASP A 208 15.57 -26.06 14.47
CA ASP A 208 16.94 -25.99 14.98
C ASP A 208 18.03 -26.43 13.97
N LYS A 209 17.66 -26.64 12.69
CA LYS A 209 18.61 -27.09 11.65
C LYS A 209 19.77 -26.10 11.45
N TRP A 210 19.52 -24.81 11.67
CA TRP A 210 20.46 -23.72 11.41
C TRP A 210 20.65 -22.87 12.66
N CYS A 211 21.91 -22.49 12.91
CA CYS A 211 22.30 -21.45 13.87
C CYS A 211 23.13 -20.35 13.18
N ILE A 212 23.35 -20.47 11.86
CA ILE A 212 23.91 -19.41 11.01
C ILE A 212 22.91 -19.05 9.95
N TYR A 213 22.75 -17.77 9.68
CA TYR A 213 21.76 -17.23 8.76
C TYR A 213 22.42 -16.30 7.74
N PRO A 214 22.08 -16.43 6.45
CA PRO A 214 22.58 -15.52 5.43
C PRO A 214 22.02 -14.10 5.65
N MET A 215 22.85 -13.11 5.33
CA MET A 215 22.39 -11.72 5.29
C MET A 215 21.55 -11.47 4.04
N TYR A 216 20.64 -10.50 4.10
CA TYR A 216 19.78 -10.11 2.99
C TYR A 216 20.53 -9.95 1.67
N ASP A 217 21.63 -9.17 1.68
CA ASP A 217 22.42 -8.86 0.48
C ASP A 217 23.11 -10.09 -0.14
N PHE A 218 23.20 -11.20 0.58
CA PHE A 218 23.72 -12.47 0.08
C PHE A 218 22.60 -13.42 -0.36
N ALA A 219 21.56 -13.59 0.47
CA ALA A 219 20.47 -14.53 0.20
C ALA A 219 19.63 -14.10 -1.01
N HIS A 220 19.28 -12.82 -1.07
CA HIS A 220 18.33 -12.28 -2.04
C HIS A 220 18.77 -12.45 -3.51
N PRO A 221 19.99 -12.05 -3.92
CA PRO A 221 20.47 -12.29 -5.29
C PRO A 221 20.56 -13.77 -5.64
N ILE A 222 20.95 -14.63 -4.68
CA ILE A 222 21.00 -16.09 -4.88
C ILE A 222 19.61 -16.66 -5.14
N GLN A 223 18.62 -16.28 -4.33
CA GLN A 223 17.25 -16.72 -4.47
C GLN A 223 16.65 -16.25 -5.80
N ASP A 224 16.89 -15.00 -6.19
CA ASP A 224 16.47 -14.46 -7.50
C ASP A 224 17.04 -15.29 -8.65
N ALA A 225 18.34 -15.60 -8.59
CA ALA A 225 19.01 -16.39 -9.62
C ALA A 225 18.48 -17.85 -9.67
N ILE A 226 18.31 -18.52 -8.52
CA ILE A 226 17.79 -19.89 -8.46
C ILE A 226 16.34 -19.97 -8.97
N GLU A 227 15.49 -19.02 -8.63
CA GLU A 227 14.12 -18.96 -9.10
C GLU A 227 14.00 -18.57 -10.57
N GLY A 228 15.07 -18.05 -11.17
CA GLY A 228 15.08 -17.54 -12.54
C GLY A 228 14.32 -16.21 -12.68
N VAL A 229 14.31 -15.41 -11.63
CA VAL A 229 13.85 -14.01 -11.68
C VAL A 229 14.70 -13.26 -12.72
N THR A 230 14.04 -12.57 -13.63
CA THR A 230 14.73 -11.78 -14.68
C THR A 230 14.93 -10.33 -14.25
N HIS A 231 13.90 -9.77 -13.59
CA HIS A 231 13.89 -8.38 -13.15
C HIS A 231 13.54 -8.33 -11.66
N SER A 232 14.54 -7.96 -10.87
CA SER A 232 14.47 -7.79 -9.43
C SER A 232 14.06 -6.35 -9.12
N LEU A 233 12.75 -6.09 -9.01
CA LEU A 233 12.22 -4.75 -8.79
C LEU A 233 12.19 -4.46 -7.29
N CYS A 234 12.72 -3.30 -6.87
CA CYS A 234 12.81 -2.91 -5.46
C CYS A 234 12.76 -1.39 -5.27
N SER A 235 12.71 -0.93 -4.01
CA SER A 235 12.69 0.51 -3.71
C SER A 235 14.08 1.15 -3.82
N LEU A 236 14.13 2.48 -4.06
CA LEU A 236 15.37 3.26 -4.25
C LEU A 236 16.39 3.13 -3.12
N GLU A 237 15.99 2.78 -1.92
CA GLU A 237 16.90 2.55 -0.79
C GLU A 237 17.89 1.42 -1.05
N TYR A 238 17.62 0.53 -2.00
CA TYR A 238 18.50 -0.58 -2.42
C TYR A 238 19.43 -0.22 -3.57
N GLU A 239 19.39 0.99 -4.12
CA GLU A 239 20.28 1.40 -5.22
C GLU A 239 21.76 1.28 -4.84
N ILE A 240 22.11 1.65 -3.61
CA ILE A 240 23.48 1.51 -3.10
C ILE A 240 23.87 0.05 -2.81
N HIS A 241 22.92 -0.88 -2.74
CA HIS A 241 23.13 -2.33 -2.58
C HIS A 241 23.32 -3.06 -3.92
N ARG A 242 22.85 -2.49 -5.04
CA ARG A 242 22.93 -3.12 -6.37
C ARG A 242 24.35 -3.57 -6.79
N PRO A 243 25.45 -2.83 -6.51
CA PRO A 243 26.79 -3.33 -6.81
C PRO A 243 27.12 -4.64 -6.07
N LEU A 244 26.68 -4.79 -4.81
CA LEU A 244 26.85 -6.03 -4.06
C LEU A 244 25.96 -7.15 -4.60
N TYR A 245 24.71 -6.85 -4.95
CA TYR A 245 23.81 -7.78 -5.61
C TYR A 245 24.46 -8.38 -6.87
N ASN A 246 24.96 -7.53 -7.76
CA ASN A 246 25.62 -7.95 -8.99
C ASN A 246 26.87 -8.79 -8.70
N TRP A 247 27.69 -8.37 -7.72
CA TRP A 247 28.90 -9.09 -7.31
C TRP A 247 28.54 -10.51 -6.81
N VAL A 248 27.52 -10.67 -6.00
CA VAL A 248 27.08 -11.99 -5.49
C VAL A 248 26.64 -12.89 -6.65
N VAL A 249 25.78 -12.39 -7.55
CA VAL A 249 25.33 -13.15 -8.72
C VAL A 249 26.50 -13.59 -9.59
N GLU A 250 27.44 -12.69 -9.86
CA GLU A 250 28.63 -12.97 -10.67
C GLU A 250 29.56 -13.99 -10.00
N GLN A 251 29.86 -13.81 -8.71
CA GLN A 251 30.77 -14.72 -7.99
C GLN A 251 30.20 -16.10 -7.74
N CYS A 252 28.87 -16.21 -7.61
CA CYS A 252 28.19 -17.49 -7.46
C CYS A 252 28.14 -18.30 -8.77
N GLU A 253 28.28 -17.66 -9.96
CA GLU A 253 28.34 -18.30 -11.27
C GLU A 253 27.17 -19.26 -11.51
N PHE A 254 26.00 -18.70 -11.76
CA PHE A 254 24.80 -19.49 -12.08
C PHE A 254 24.80 -19.87 -13.57
N ASP A 255 24.80 -21.19 -13.85
CA ASP A 255 24.86 -21.72 -15.20
C ASP A 255 23.57 -21.48 -16.01
N ASN A 256 23.76 -21.18 -17.32
CA ASN A 256 22.73 -21.19 -18.37
C ASN A 256 21.54 -20.22 -18.22
N ARG A 257 21.70 -19.07 -17.55
CA ARG A 257 20.65 -18.07 -17.40
C ARG A 257 21.15 -16.65 -17.63
N PRO A 258 20.33 -15.73 -18.12
CA PRO A 258 20.64 -14.32 -17.94
C PRO A 258 20.60 -14.03 -16.43
N ASN A 259 21.60 -13.31 -15.95
CA ASN A 259 21.62 -12.85 -14.56
C ASN A 259 20.41 -11.95 -14.29
N PRO A 260 19.79 -12.06 -13.11
CA PRO A 260 18.72 -11.16 -12.73
C PRO A 260 19.21 -9.72 -12.70
N ARG A 261 18.41 -8.79 -13.23
CA ARG A 261 18.70 -7.35 -13.22
C ARG A 261 17.91 -6.66 -12.12
N GLN A 262 18.61 -6.05 -11.17
CA GLN A 262 17.99 -5.22 -10.14
C GLN A 262 17.65 -3.84 -10.70
N ILE A 263 16.41 -3.38 -10.50
CA ILE A 263 15.92 -2.08 -10.94
C ILE A 263 15.16 -1.45 -9.78
N GLU A 264 15.51 -0.22 -9.43
CA GLU A 264 14.93 0.49 -8.29
C GLU A 264 13.93 1.54 -8.75
N PHE A 265 12.87 1.69 -7.94
CA PHE A 265 11.83 2.70 -8.11
C PHE A 265 11.54 3.45 -6.81
N ALA A 266 11.03 4.67 -6.93
CA ALA A 266 10.66 5.49 -5.78
C ALA A 266 9.53 4.86 -4.98
N ARG A 267 9.69 4.76 -3.67
CA ARG A 267 8.62 4.31 -2.76
C ARG A 267 7.45 5.28 -2.73
N LEU A 268 6.31 4.82 -2.24
CA LEU A 268 5.16 5.69 -2.01
C LEU A 268 5.28 6.38 -0.65
N ASN A 269 5.25 7.71 -0.68
CA ASN A 269 5.07 8.55 0.49
C ASN A 269 3.74 9.32 0.36
N LEU A 270 2.91 9.26 1.40
CA LEU A 270 1.63 9.98 1.44
C LEU A 270 1.67 11.09 2.48
N THR A 271 1.02 12.21 2.18
CA THR A 271 0.78 13.26 3.18
C THR A 271 -0.05 12.73 4.34
N ASN A 272 0.24 13.20 5.56
CA ASN A 272 -0.52 12.87 6.77
C ASN A 272 -0.67 11.36 7.08
N THR A 273 0.26 10.52 6.58
CA THR A 273 0.17 9.06 6.72
C THR A 273 1.48 8.49 7.29
N VAL A 274 1.36 7.74 8.38
CA VAL A 274 2.50 7.03 8.99
C VAL A 274 2.72 5.71 8.24
N MET A 275 3.88 5.58 7.58
CA MET A 275 4.25 4.38 6.78
C MET A 275 5.31 3.50 7.47
N SER A 276 5.75 3.87 8.65
CA SER A 276 6.77 3.13 9.40
C SER A 276 6.18 1.92 10.11
N LYS A 277 6.56 0.69 9.73
CA LYS A 277 6.18 -0.57 10.39
C LYS A 277 6.36 -0.51 11.91
N ARG A 278 7.51 0.01 12.37
CA ARG A 278 7.82 0.14 13.81
C ARG A 278 6.79 1.01 14.53
N LYS A 279 6.44 2.16 13.95
CA LYS A 279 5.44 3.07 14.56
C LYS A 279 4.04 2.49 14.53
N LEU A 280 3.66 1.81 13.43
CA LEU A 280 2.36 1.14 13.33
C LEU A 280 2.23 0.01 14.35
N ARG A 281 3.28 -0.79 14.55
CA ARG A 281 3.32 -1.84 15.58
C ARG A 281 3.15 -1.25 16.98
N MET A 282 3.85 -0.17 17.30
CA MET A 282 3.72 0.52 18.59
C MET A 282 2.28 0.96 18.85
N LEU A 283 1.56 1.50 17.85
CA LEU A 283 0.15 1.88 18.01
C LEU A 283 -0.75 0.70 18.39
N VAL A 284 -0.46 -0.49 17.88
CA VAL A 284 -1.21 -1.72 18.20
C VAL A 284 -0.81 -2.25 19.56
N GLU A 285 0.49 -2.33 19.88
CA GLU A 285 1.02 -2.87 21.13
C GLU A 285 0.63 -2.01 22.35
N GLU A 286 0.56 -0.68 22.18
CA GLU A 286 0.13 0.27 23.21
C GLU A 286 -1.41 0.41 23.32
N GLY A 287 -2.17 -0.31 22.47
CA GLY A 287 -3.63 -0.26 22.50
C GLY A 287 -4.25 1.07 22.05
N ILE A 288 -3.48 1.93 21.35
CA ILE A 288 -3.97 3.21 20.79
C ILE A 288 -4.98 2.97 19.67
N VAL A 289 -4.82 1.86 18.95
CA VAL A 289 -5.75 1.36 17.94
C VAL A 289 -6.21 -0.04 18.32
N SER A 290 -7.38 -0.46 17.83
CA SER A 290 -7.99 -1.77 18.15
C SER A 290 -7.26 -2.97 17.55
N GLY A 291 -6.36 -2.75 16.60
CA GLY A 291 -5.61 -3.80 15.91
C GLY A 291 -5.07 -3.30 14.58
N TRP A 292 -4.48 -4.20 13.82
CA TRP A 292 -3.90 -3.90 12.50
C TRP A 292 -4.95 -3.51 11.45
N ASP A 293 -6.20 -3.94 11.64
CA ASP A 293 -7.34 -3.63 10.78
C ASP A 293 -8.16 -2.42 11.26
N ASP A 294 -7.70 -1.69 12.28
CA ASP A 294 -8.35 -0.45 12.73
C ASP A 294 -8.50 0.52 11.55
N PRO A 295 -9.71 1.06 11.25
CA PRO A 295 -9.93 1.94 10.10
C PRO A 295 -9.06 3.20 10.05
N ARG A 296 -8.38 3.55 11.13
CA ARG A 296 -7.42 4.67 11.19
C ARG A 296 -6.02 4.29 10.67
N MET A 297 -5.75 2.99 10.52
CA MET A 297 -4.47 2.48 10.07
C MET A 297 -4.33 2.54 8.54
N PRO A 298 -3.10 2.74 8.00
CA PRO A 298 -2.83 2.72 6.55
C PRO A 298 -2.59 1.31 6.00
N THR A 299 -2.91 0.26 6.76
CA THR A 299 -2.79 -1.13 6.34
C THR A 299 -3.86 -1.48 5.31
N LEU A 300 -3.58 -2.44 4.44
CA LEU A 300 -4.56 -2.85 3.41
C LEU A 300 -5.80 -3.48 4.03
N CYS A 301 -5.65 -4.29 5.07
CA CYS A 301 -6.78 -4.85 5.82
C CYS A 301 -7.64 -3.76 6.48
N ALA A 302 -7.04 -2.69 7.00
CA ALA A 302 -7.76 -1.55 7.56
C ALA A 302 -8.51 -0.75 6.47
N MET A 303 -7.87 -0.52 5.33
CA MET A 303 -8.52 0.13 4.18
C MET A 303 -9.70 -0.69 3.66
N ARG A 304 -9.55 -2.02 3.56
CA ARG A 304 -10.64 -2.94 3.21
C ARG A 304 -11.79 -2.86 4.22
N ARG A 305 -11.49 -2.89 5.52
CA ARG A 305 -12.49 -2.73 6.59
C ARG A 305 -13.17 -1.36 6.54
N ARG A 306 -12.43 -0.31 6.18
CA ARG A 306 -12.97 1.04 5.99
C ARG A 306 -13.87 1.17 4.76
N GLY A 307 -13.89 0.17 3.87
CA GLY A 307 -14.72 0.14 2.67
C GLY A 307 -14.04 0.69 1.41
N TYR A 308 -12.71 0.75 1.38
CA TYR A 308 -11.97 1.11 0.16
C TYR A 308 -12.03 -0.05 -0.82
N PRO A 309 -12.50 0.15 -2.06
CA PRO A 309 -12.45 -0.88 -3.10
C PRO A 309 -11.01 -1.12 -3.56
N ALA A 310 -10.69 -2.39 -3.84
CA ALA A 310 -9.38 -2.76 -4.40
C ALA A 310 -9.08 -2.05 -5.73
N GLU A 311 -10.09 -1.92 -6.59
CA GLU A 311 -10.02 -1.22 -7.86
C GLU A 311 -9.66 0.25 -7.69
N ALA A 312 -10.16 0.92 -6.66
CA ALA A 312 -9.84 2.31 -6.37
C ALA A 312 -8.37 2.49 -5.94
N ILE A 313 -7.83 1.52 -5.19
CA ILE A 313 -6.41 1.52 -4.82
C ILE A 313 -5.55 1.29 -6.07
N ARG A 314 -5.92 0.35 -6.94
CA ARG A 314 -5.21 0.09 -8.20
C ARG A 314 -5.25 1.30 -9.14
N ASP A 315 -6.39 1.96 -9.27
CA ASP A 315 -6.54 3.21 -10.04
C ASP A 315 -5.63 4.32 -9.48
N PHE A 316 -5.63 4.51 -8.16
CA PHE A 316 -4.72 5.44 -7.50
C PHE A 316 -3.25 5.14 -7.83
N LEU A 317 -2.81 3.88 -7.69
CA LEU A 317 -1.43 3.47 -7.99
C LEU A 317 -1.08 3.65 -9.48
N SER A 318 -2.03 3.39 -10.37
CA SER A 318 -1.86 3.65 -11.81
C SER A 318 -1.70 5.15 -12.11
N ARG A 319 -2.47 6.02 -11.46
CA ARG A 319 -2.38 7.49 -11.65
C ARG A 319 -1.09 8.09 -11.15
N ILE A 320 -0.52 7.59 -10.07
CA ILE A 320 0.78 8.05 -9.57
C ILE A 320 1.96 7.52 -10.38
N GLY A 321 1.79 6.38 -11.03
CA GLY A 321 2.78 5.77 -11.92
C GLY A 321 4.08 5.35 -11.23
N VAL A 322 5.11 5.11 -12.04
CA VAL A 322 6.44 4.66 -11.62
C VAL A 322 7.44 5.80 -11.85
N ALA A 323 8.20 6.15 -10.82
CA ALA A 323 9.21 7.20 -10.88
C ALA A 323 10.52 6.77 -10.20
N LYS A 324 11.64 7.38 -10.61
CA LYS A 324 12.96 7.23 -9.94
C LYS A 324 13.20 8.24 -8.84
N ALA A 325 12.43 9.34 -8.80
CA ALA A 325 12.59 10.38 -7.79
C ALA A 325 11.54 10.23 -6.69
N ASP A 326 11.97 10.30 -5.45
CA ASP A 326 11.07 10.32 -4.30
C ASP A 326 10.14 11.53 -4.37
N SER A 327 8.87 11.29 -4.18
CA SER A 327 7.83 12.31 -4.15
C SER A 327 6.82 12.00 -3.05
N VAL A 328 6.16 13.05 -2.56
CA VAL A 328 5.05 12.91 -1.61
C VAL A 328 3.74 13.13 -2.37
N VAL A 329 2.86 12.15 -2.30
CA VAL A 329 1.55 12.17 -2.95
C VAL A 329 0.50 12.63 -1.94
N GLU A 330 -0.42 13.49 -2.36
CA GLU A 330 -1.52 13.94 -1.52
C GLU A 330 -2.51 12.81 -1.26
N THR A 331 -2.86 12.57 0.01
CA THR A 331 -3.89 11.57 0.41
C THR A 331 -5.23 11.85 -0.27
N ALA A 332 -5.53 13.13 -0.55
CA ALA A 332 -6.73 13.55 -1.27
C ALA A 332 -6.88 12.90 -2.66
N LEU A 333 -5.78 12.51 -3.32
CA LEU A 333 -5.83 11.78 -4.60
C LEU A 333 -6.37 10.35 -4.40
N LEU A 334 -5.92 9.66 -3.36
CA LEU A 334 -6.44 8.33 -3.00
C LEU A 334 -7.95 8.42 -2.68
N GLU A 335 -8.35 9.40 -1.88
CA GLU A 335 -9.75 9.63 -1.53
C GLU A 335 -10.60 9.98 -2.76
N ALA A 336 -10.04 10.69 -3.74
CA ALA A 336 -10.72 10.98 -5.01
C ALA A 336 -10.96 9.71 -5.81
N CYS A 337 -9.96 8.82 -5.93
CA CYS A 337 -10.12 7.52 -6.61
C CYS A 337 -11.17 6.65 -5.94
N VAL A 338 -11.19 6.60 -4.60
CA VAL A 338 -12.23 5.87 -3.84
C VAL A 338 -13.61 6.47 -4.10
N ARG A 339 -13.73 7.80 -4.09
CA ARG A 339 -14.99 8.50 -4.36
C ARG A 339 -15.47 8.25 -5.80
N ASP A 340 -14.59 8.31 -6.77
CA ASP A 340 -14.93 8.08 -8.18
C ASP A 340 -15.45 6.64 -8.38
N ASN A 341 -14.77 5.65 -7.81
CA ASN A 341 -15.18 4.25 -7.86
C ASN A 341 -16.53 4.04 -7.18
N LEU A 342 -16.69 4.46 -5.93
CA LEU A 342 -17.93 4.31 -5.17
C LEU A 342 -19.09 5.09 -5.79
N ASN A 343 -18.82 6.22 -6.45
CA ASN A 343 -19.84 6.94 -7.20
C ASN A 343 -20.41 6.12 -8.37
N ALA A 344 -19.60 5.28 -8.97
CA ALA A 344 -20.01 4.45 -10.09
C ALA A 344 -20.62 3.09 -9.67
N THR A 345 -20.29 2.59 -8.46
CA THR A 345 -20.59 1.19 -8.08
C THR A 345 -21.47 1.03 -6.85
N ALA A 346 -21.44 2.00 -5.91
CA ALA A 346 -22.06 1.83 -4.61
C ALA A 346 -23.54 2.29 -4.60
N TYR A 347 -24.41 1.48 -4.02
CA TYR A 347 -25.80 1.85 -3.80
C TYR A 347 -25.91 3.06 -2.86
N ARG A 348 -26.86 3.95 -3.15
CA ARG A 348 -27.11 5.18 -2.40
C ARG A 348 -28.08 4.92 -1.27
N MET A 349 -27.58 4.66 -0.08
CA MET A 349 -28.42 4.55 1.12
C MET A 349 -28.51 5.89 1.85
N MET A 350 -29.63 6.11 2.54
CA MET A 350 -29.78 7.22 3.49
C MET A 350 -29.46 6.69 4.89
N ALA A 351 -28.55 7.36 5.59
CA ALA A 351 -28.26 7.09 6.99
C ALA A 351 -28.51 8.38 7.78
N VAL A 352 -29.20 8.25 8.91
CA VAL A 352 -29.44 9.34 9.86
C VAL A 352 -28.73 8.95 11.14
N THR A 353 -27.62 9.64 11.45
CA THR A 353 -26.74 9.31 12.58
C THR A 353 -27.10 10.10 13.84
N GLU A 354 -27.54 11.36 13.66
CA GLU A 354 -28.06 12.24 14.71
C GLU A 354 -29.51 12.63 14.37
N PRO A 355 -30.50 11.76 14.67
CA PRO A 355 -31.86 11.94 14.22
C PRO A 355 -32.57 13.08 14.96
N VAL A 356 -33.22 13.95 14.20
CA VAL A 356 -34.20 14.92 14.70
C VAL A 356 -35.54 14.58 14.09
N LYS A 357 -36.56 14.50 14.94
CA LYS A 357 -37.93 14.20 14.52
C LYS A 357 -38.53 15.37 13.70
N LEU A 358 -39.14 15.03 12.56
CA LEU A 358 -39.86 15.96 11.70
C LEU A 358 -41.34 15.52 11.57
N ILE A 359 -42.27 16.41 11.85
CA ILE A 359 -43.71 16.16 11.72
C ILE A 359 -44.25 17.00 10.58
N ILE A 360 -44.99 16.35 9.68
CA ILE A 360 -45.74 17.02 8.60
C ILE A 360 -47.17 17.23 9.09
N GLU A 361 -47.49 18.48 9.50
CA GLU A 361 -48.75 18.82 10.20
C GLU A 361 -50.00 18.58 9.34
N ASN A 362 -49.93 18.87 8.06
CA ASN A 362 -51.05 18.69 7.12
C ASN A 362 -51.05 17.33 6.42
N TRP A 363 -50.23 16.33 6.87
CA TRP A 363 -50.31 14.98 6.39
C TRP A 363 -51.51 14.25 7.00
N PRO A 364 -52.32 13.52 6.20
CA PRO A 364 -53.46 12.77 6.72
C PRO A 364 -53.06 11.74 7.77
N GLU A 365 -53.81 11.67 8.88
CA GLU A 365 -53.59 10.69 9.93
C GLU A 365 -53.58 9.26 9.36
N ARG A 366 -52.60 8.44 9.79
CA ARG A 366 -52.43 7.04 9.39
C ARG A 366 -52.17 6.80 7.90
N LYS A 367 -52.04 7.86 7.06
CA LYS A 367 -51.66 7.67 5.66
C LYS A 367 -50.17 7.37 5.60
N THR A 368 -49.80 6.31 4.90
CA THR A 368 -48.43 6.01 4.45
C THR A 368 -48.40 5.99 2.93
N GLU A 369 -47.31 6.37 2.36
CA GLU A 369 -47.07 6.35 0.93
C GLU A 369 -45.72 5.71 0.63
N GLU A 370 -45.67 4.86 -0.37
CA GLU A 370 -44.44 4.24 -0.82
C GLU A 370 -43.79 5.11 -1.91
N ILE A 371 -42.51 5.40 -1.70
CA ILE A 371 -41.70 6.20 -2.61
C ILE A 371 -40.59 5.34 -3.16
N GLU A 372 -40.47 5.31 -4.46
CA GLU A 372 -39.46 4.58 -5.17
C GLU A 372 -38.20 5.44 -5.33
N LEU A 373 -37.05 4.90 -4.94
CA LEU A 373 -35.77 5.54 -5.04
C LEU A 373 -34.76 4.66 -5.82
N GLU A 374 -34.02 5.27 -6.74
CA GLU A 374 -32.95 4.60 -7.44
C GLU A 374 -31.86 4.12 -6.45
N ASN A 375 -31.42 2.87 -6.59
CA ASN A 375 -30.34 2.31 -5.82
C ASN A 375 -29.00 2.96 -6.21
N LEU A 376 -28.77 3.16 -7.51
CA LEU A 376 -27.60 3.83 -8.05
C LEU A 376 -28.04 4.81 -9.15
N PRO A 377 -27.99 6.13 -8.89
CA PRO A 377 -28.45 7.12 -9.85
C PRO A 377 -27.70 7.03 -11.19
N GLY A 378 -28.47 6.93 -12.28
CA GLY A 378 -27.93 6.84 -13.63
C GLY A 378 -27.53 5.42 -14.07
N ASN A 379 -27.83 4.40 -13.27
CA ASN A 379 -27.69 2.99 -13.62
C ASN A 379 -29.02 2.26 -13.42
N GLU A 380 -29.74 2.03 -14.52
CA GLU A 380 -31.05 1.37 -14.50
C GLU A 380 -30.95 -0.11 -14.06
N GLU A 381 -29.81 -0.78 -14.33
CA GLU A 381 -29.59 -2.18 -13.95
C GLU A 381 -29.51 -2.37 -12.43
N ALA A 382 -29.12 -1.32 -11.69
CA ALA A 382 -29.07 -1.35 -10.23
C ALA A 382 -30.47 -1.38 -9.58
N GLY A 383 -31.55 -1.09 -10.37
CA GLY A 383 -32.92 -1.09 -9.93
C GLY A 383 -33.22 0.01 -8.90
N THR A 384 -34.39 -0.16 -8.28
CA THR A 384 -34.95 0.78 -7.30
C THR A 384 -35.22 0.09 -5.96
N ARG A 385 -35.46 0.88 -4.93
CA ARG A 385 -35.99 0.42 -3.64
C ARG A 385 -37.12 1.30 -3.17
N THR A 386 -38.03 0.72 -2.41
CA THR A 386 -39.18 1.41 -1.83
C THR A 386 -38.82 1.91 -0.42
N VAL A 387 -39.20 3.17 -0.12
CA VAL A 387 -39.12 3.76 1.22
C VAL A 387 -40.48 4.28 1.61
N THR A 388 -40.86 4.07 2.87
CA THR A 388 -42.15 4.53 3.38
C THR A 388 -42.08 6.00 3.79
N PHE A 389 -43.03 6.81 3.30
CA PHE A 389 -43.24 8.19 3.69
C PHE A 389 -44.50 8.31 4.55
N SER A 390 -44.42 9.04 5.66
CA SER A 390 -45.49 9.17 6.62
C SER A 390 -45.50 10.57 7.26
N LYS A 391 -46.47 10.81 8.17
CA LYS A 391 -46.57 12.03 8.95
C LYS A 391 -45.32 12.31 9.80
N GLU A 392 -44.72 11.26 10.35
CA GLU A 392 -43.55 11.33 11.18
C GLU A 392 -42.33 10.83 10.39
N LEU A 393 -41.28 11.65 10.34
CA LEU A 393 -40.02 11.39 9.67
C LEU A 393 -38.85 11.74 10.58
N TYR A 394 -37.67 11.33 10.18
CA TYR A 394 -36.42 11.73 10.82
C TYR A 394 -35.44 12.29 9.80
N ILE A 395 -34.80 13.40 10.17
CA ILE A 395 -33.74 14.01 9.35
C ILE A 395 -32.47 14.09 10.18
N GLU A 396 -31.33 14.26 9.52
CA GLU A 396 -30.06 14.49 10.18
C GLU A 396 -30.05 15.85 10.88
N LYS A 397 -29.54 15.94 12.11
CA LYS A 397 -29.44 17.19 12.89
C LYS A 397 -28.79 18.31 12.09
N SER A 398 -27.75 18.00 11.31
CA SER A 398 -27.04 18.96 10.45
C SER A 398 -27.88 19.45 9.26
N ASP A 399 -29.03 18.85 8.95
CA ASP A 399 -29.93 19.29 7.87
C ASP A 399 -30.89 20.38 8.30
N PHE A 400 -30.92 20.76 9.58
CA PHE A 400 -31.67 21.87 10.11
C PHE A 400 -30.78 22.87 10.86
N SER A 401 -31.12 24.17 10.77
CA SER A 401 -30.54 25.23 11.60
C SER A 401 -31.60 26.26 11.96
N ALA A 402 -31.72 26.56 13.27
CA ALA A 402 -32.60 27.59 13.79
C ALA A 402 -32.07 29.01 13.46
N ASP A 403 -30.74 29.20 13.48
CA ASP A 403 -30.07 30.43 13.08
C ASP A 403 -29.01 30.13 11.98
N PRO A 404 -29.45 30.08 10.71
CA PRO A 404 -28.63 29.62 9.63
C PRO A 404 -27.63 30.68 9.13
N PRO A 405 -26.37 30.29 8.78
CA PRO A 405 -25.44 31.19 8.14
C PRO A 405 -25.90 31.58 6.72
N LYS A 406 -25.40 32.71 6.17
CA LYS A 406 -25.85 33.31 4.88
C LYS A 406 -25.92 32.37 3.67
N LYS A 407 -25.22 31.22 3.68
CA LYS A 407 -25.19 30.23 2.57
C LYS A 407 -25.74 28.87 3.01
N PHE A 408 -26.66 28.82 3.97
CA PHE A 408 -27.29 27.58 4.39
C PHE A 408 -28.47 27.27 3.46
N PHE A 409 -28.36 26.17 2.72
CA PHE A 409 -29.34 25.73 1.71
C PHE A 409 -30.16 24.52 2.16
N ARG A 410 -30.20 24.23 3.47
CA ARG A 410 -31.00 23.16 4.06
C ARG A 410 -32.18 23.74 4.82
N LEU A 411 -32.90 22.91 5.57
CA LEU A 411 -34.13 23.28 6.27
C LEU A 411 -33.84 24.32 7.38
N LYS A 412 -34.70 25.35 7.42
CA LYS A 412 -34.64 26.45 8.40
C LYS A 412 -36.04 26.99 8.65
N PRO A 413 -36.27 27.75 9.74
CA PRO A 413 -37.58 28.35 9.99
C PRO A 413 -38.05 29.21 8.80
N GLY A 414 -39.29 28.97 8.34
CA GLY A 414 -39.88 29.62 7.18
C GLY A 414 -39.19 29.26 5.83
N GLY A 415 -38.32 28.27 5.82
CA GLY A 415 -37.62 27.81 4.61
C GLY A 415 -38.26 26.56 4.02
N GLU A 416 -38.16 26.43 2.71
CA GLU A 416 -38.64 25.27 1.95
C GLU A 416 -37.46 24.39 1.49
N VAL A 417 -37.66 23.07 1.60
CA VAL A 417 -36.75 22.09 1.03
C VAL A 417 -37.50 20.94 0.41
N ARG A 418 -36.94 20.31 -0.61
CA ARG A 418 -37.45 19.05 -1.15
C ARG A 418 -36.88 17.87 -0.37
N LEU A 419 -37.71 17.07 0.22
CA LEU A 419 -37.36 15.76 0.73
C LEU A 419 -37.07 14.82 -0.45
N LYS A 420 -35.98 14.03 -0.36
CA LYS A 420 -35.49 13.21 -1.49
C LYS A 420 -36.55 12.22 -1.96
N GLY A 421 -36.87 12.30 -3.25
CA GLY A 421 -37.87 11.43 -3.88
C GLY A 421 -39.33 11.76 -3.51
N ALA A 422 -39.54 12.67 -2.58
CA ALA A 422 -40.86 12.99 -2.03
C ALA A 422 -41.33 14.42 -2.39
N TYR A 423 -41.78 15.16 -1.43
CA TYR A 423 -42.46 16.44 -1.56
C TYR A 423 -41.55 17.61 -1.14
N ILE A 424 -41.97 18.83 -1.53
CA ILE A 424 -41.42 20.06 -0.92
C ILE A 424 -42.19 20.26 0.42
N VAL A 425 -41.39 20.56 1.47
CA VAL A 425 -41.89 20.86 2.79
C VAL A 425 -41.44 22.26 3.21
N LEU A 426 -42.37 23.00 3.86
CA LEU A 426 -42.13 24.32 4.47
C LEU A 426 -42.02 24.15 5.97
N CYS A 427 -40.95 24.62 6.60
CA CYS A 427 -40.81 24.62 8.05
C CYS A 427 -41.69 25.69 8.68
N THR A 428 -42.70 25.28 9.48
CA THR A 428 -43.64 26.15 10.21
C THR A 428 -43.14 26.48 11.63
N GLY A 429 -42.30 25.63 12.23
CA GLY A 429 -41.78 25.83 13.56
C GLY A 429 -40.85 24.72 14.00
N PHE A 430 -40.31 24.87 15.21
CA PHE A 430 -39.45 23.82 15.83
C PHE A 430 -39.52 23.94 17.36
N GLU A 431 -39.13 22.88 18.06
CA GLU A 431 -39.05 22.80 19.53
C GLU A 431 -37.60 22.47 19.93
N THR A 432 -37.23 22.99 21.10
CA THR A 432 -35.89 22.75 21.69
C THR A 432 -36.04 22.18 23.10
N ASP A 433 -35.02 21.45 23.52
CA ASP A 433 -34.86 21.07 24.93
C ASP A 433 -34.35 22.26 25.77
N GLU A 434 -34.13 22.01 27.07
CA GLU A 434 -33.60 23.02 28.04
C GLU A 434 -32.16 23.45 27.68
N GLU A 435 -31.44 22.65 26.93
CA GLU A 435 -30.07 22.91 26.48
C GLU A 435 -30.04 23.65 25.16
N GLY A 436 -31.18 23.89 24.52
CA GLY A 436 -31.32 24.56 23.22
C GLY A 436 -31.12 23.64 22.02
N ASN A 437 -31.03 22.32 22.22
CA ASN A 437 -30.96 21.38 21.09
C ASN A 437 -32.35 21.22 20.47
N VAL A 438 -32.39 21.19 19.13
CA VAL A 438 -33.64 20.96 18.41
C VAL A 438 -34.10 19.50 18.56
N THR A 439 -35.30 19.30 19.08
CA THR A 439 -35.86 17.96 19.33
C THR A 439 -36.97 17.61 18.36
N LEU A 440 -37.70 18.61 17.85
CA LEU A 440 -38.83 18.45 16.93
C LEU A 440 -38.85 19.57 15.90
N ILE A 441 -39.13 19.24 14.65
CA ILE A 441 -39.36 20.19 13.56
C ILE A 441 -40.74 19.99 13.03
N ARG A 442 -41.47 21.08 12.84
CA ARG A 442 -42.85 21.09 12.28
C ARG A 442 -42.81 21.61 10.86
N CYS A 443 -43.43 20.89 9.96
CA CYS A 443 -43.49 21.26 8.55
C CYS A 443 -44.92 21.05 7.98
N THR A 444 -45.21 21.80 6.93
CA THR A 444 -46.32 21.46 6.02
C THR A 444 -45.76 20.98 4.69
N TYR A 445 -46.42 20.08 4.00
CA TYR A 445 -46.02 19.65 2.66
C TYR A 445 -46.95 20.22 1.60
N ASP A 446 -46.45 20.37 0.39
CA ASP A 446 -47.21 20.74 -0.79
C ASP A 446 -47.48 19.48 -1.63
N PRO A 447 -48.77 19.00 -1.68
CA PRO A 447 -49.13 17.79 -2.41
C PRO A 447 -48.87 17.85 -3.92
N GLU A 448 -48.83 19.06 -4.53
CA GLU A 448 -48.59 19.25 -5.97
C GLU A 448 -47.12 19.12 -6.35
N THR A 449 -46.22 18.92 -5.38
CA THR A 449 -44.80 18.90 -5.58
C THR A 449 -44.16 17.52 -5.55
N ARG A 450 -44.95 16.46 -5.72
CA ARG A 450 -44.40 15.09 -5.75
C ARG A 450 -43.27 14.97 -6.77
N SER A 451 -42.16 14.32 -6.38
CA SER A 451 -41.03 14.11 -7.29
C SER A 451 -41.46 13.27 -8.50
N GLY A 452 -41.13 13.76 -9.70
CA GLY A 452 -41.49 13.14 -10.98
C GLY A 452 -42.71 13.77 -11.64
N GLU A 453 -43.60 14.49 -10.91
CA GLU A 453 -44.85 15.06 -11.43
C GLU A 453 -44.83 16.59 -11.56
N CYS A 454 -43.76 17.29 -11.08
CA CYS A 454 -43.73 18.73 -11.07
C CYS A 454 -43.40 19.34 -12.44
N PRO A 455 -44.29 20.23 -13.02
CA PRO A 455 -43.97 20.99 -14.23
C PRO A 455 -42.77 21.94 -14.00
N ARG A 456 -41.91 22.09 -14.99
CA ARG A 456 -40.64 22.87 -14.92
C ARG A 456 -40.79 24.38 -14.80
N SER A 457 -41.86 24.91 -14.31
CA SER A 457 -42.12 26.36 -14.27
C SER A 457 -42.49 26.86 -12.87
N LEU A 458 -41.49 26.97 -12.00
CA LEU A 458 -41.49 27.96 -10.92
C LEU A 458 -40.02 28.23 -10.53
N GLY A 459 -39.60 29.49 -10.68
CA GLY A 459 -38.25 29.94 -10.43
C GLY A 459 -37.86 29.84 -8.96
N THR A 460 -36.58 29.59 -8.74
CA THR A 460 -35.87 29.72 -7.47
C THR A 460 -36.41 28.97 -6.26
N THR A 461 -36.33 27.63 -6.26
CA THR A 461 -36.34 26.85 -5.03
C THR A 461 -34.98 26.21 -4.84
N SER A 462 -34.40 26.40 -3.65
CA SER A 462 -33.16 25.80 -3.22
C SER A 462 -33.25 24.28 -3.31
N ARG A 463 -32.56 23.68 -4.25
CA ARG A 463 -32.50 22.22 -4.39
C ARG A 463 -31.47 21.66 -3.39
N CYS A 464 -31.90 20.83 -2.48
CA CYS A 464 -31.06 19.81 -1.90
C CYS A 464 -30.84 18.74 -2.99
N SER A 465 -29.97 19.01 -3.96
CA SER A 465 -29.67 18.12 -5.07
C SER A 465 -28.17 17.94 -5.20
N LEU A 466 -27.76 16.70 -5.06
CA LEU A 466 -26.55 16.20 -5.69
C LEU A 466 -26.73 16.40 -7.22
N LYS A 467 -26.04 17.39 -7.79
CA LYS A 467 -25.97 17.57 -9.23
C LYS A 467 -25.09 16.48 -9.83
N PRO A 468 -25.53 15.79 -10.90
CA PRO A 468 -24.61 14.99 -11.71
C PRO A 468 -23.60 15.90 -12.40
N PRO A 469 -22.36 15.45 -12.67
CA PRO A 469 -21.35 16.24 -13.35
C PRO A 469 -21.80 16.55 -14.78
N ARG A 470 -21.80 17.82 -15.14
CA ARG A 470 -21.99 18.24 -16.54
C ARG A 470 -20.75 17.85 -17.33
N THR A 471 -20.93 17.15 -18.42
CA THR A 471 -19.95 16.90 -19.48
C THR A 471 -19.28 18.21 -19.88
N THR A 472 -17.97 18.21 -19.85
CA THR A 472 -17.08 19.36 -20.01
C THR A 472 -17.08 19.88 -21.45
N ARG A 473 -17.55 21.13 -21.64
CA ARG A 473 -16.98 22.02 -22.68
C ARG A 473 -15.83 22.79 -22.02
N ARG A 474 -14.62 22.59 -22.56
CA ARG A 474 -13.39 23.30 -22.15
C ARG A 474 -13.62 24.82 -22.14
N ARG A 475 -13.48 25.46 -20.97
CA ARG A 475 -13.21 26.89 -20.86
C ARG A 475 -11.85 27.09 -20.18
N LYS A 476 -11.07 28.00 -20.74
CA LYS A 476 -9.74 28.40 -20.28
C LYS A 476 -9.75 28.86 -18.81
N PRO A 477 -8.69 28.63 -18.03
CA PRO A 477 -8.65 28.97 -16.61
C PRO A 477 -8.54 30.47 -16.38
N LYS A 478 -9.35 31.00 -15.46
CA LYS A 478 -9.14 32.32 -14.82
C LYS A 478 -8.32 32.15 -13.54
N PRO A 479 -7.50 33.13 -13.15
CA PRO A 479 -6.58 33.00 -12.02
C PRO A 479 -7.30 32.88 -10.68
N ARG A 480 -6.74 32.04 -9.79
CA ARG A 480 -7.25 31.75 -8.44
C ARG A 480 -7.06 32.93 -7.49
N PRO A 481 -8.03 33.24 -6.63
CA PRO A 481 -7.77 34.00 -5.40
C PRO A 481 -7.19 33.05 -4.33
N ARG A 482 -6.34 33.61 -3.47
CA ARG A 482 -5.58 32.95 -2.40
C ARG A 482 -6.48 32.20 -1.42
N ALA A 483 -6.01 31.01 -1.03
CA ALA A 483 -6.61 30.15 -0.05
C ALA A 483 -6.67 30.80 1.34
N ASN A 484 -7.86 30.77 1.96
CA ASN A 484 -8.00 30.98 3.38
C ASN A 484 -7.79 29.64 4.10
N THR A 485 -6.84 29.64 4.99
CA THR A 485 -6.43 28.55 5.86
C THR A 485 -7.58 28.19 6.82
N TRP A 486 -8.00 26.92 6.80
CA TRP A 486 -8.75 26.30 7.88
C TRP A 486 -7.74 25.64 8.83
N ALA A 487 -7.70 26.15 10.06
CA ALA A 487 -6.89 25.58 11.13
C ALA A 487 -7.52 24.28 11.62
N ALA A 488 -6.79 23.17 11.51
CA ALA A 488 -7.07 21.95 12.23
C ALA A 488 -6.69 22.10 13.70
N PRO A 489 -7.38 21.45 14.65
CA PRO A 489 -7.00 21.50 16.06
C PRO A 489 -5.62 20.89 16.27
N ARG A 490 -4.75 21.59 16.99
CA ARG A 490 -3.42 21.14 17.39
C ARG A 490 -3.56 19.94 18.33
N ILE A 491 -3.05 18.79 17.92
CA ILE A 491 -2.70 17.70 18.82
C ILE A 491 -1.32 18.06 19.39
N GLY A 492 -1.25 18.14 20.71
CA GLY A 492 -0.05 18.50 21.45
C GLY A 492 1.11 17.53 21.17
N THR A 493 2.28 18.11 21.13
CA THR A 493 3.59 17.44 21.11
C THR A 493 3.77 16.56 22.35
N PHE A 494 4.08 15.29 22.11
CA PHE A 494 4.92 14.45 22.96
C PHE A 494 5.94 13.72 22.08
#